data_bd59b1ecb0668fc31095ab2ca9f20b71
#
_entry.id   bd59b1ecb0668fc31095ab2ca9f20b71
#
_cell.length_a   1.000
_cell.length_b   1.000
_cell.length_c   1.000
_cell.angle_alpha   90.00
_cell.angle_beta   90.00
_cell.angle_gamma   90.00
#
_symmetry.space_group_name_H-M   'P 1'
#
loop_
_entity.id
_entity.type
_entity.pdbx_description
1 polymer ?
#
loop_
_entity_poly.entity_id
_entity_poly.type
_entity_poly.pdbx_seq_one_letter_code
_entity_poly.pdbx_strand_id
1 'polypeptide(L)'
;MAEPESATDEGTEHQTDHQTDLGDLLRRLRRRADLSQRELADRAGVPQAAVARIESGRVADPRYRTVERLIRAAGGRVRLDAGAAAEDDCPPPVPHRELRDQAGRRYPAHLDVWEVHEPRDWPGAWWAEWYTLPPKRWPLPLPPATYRLNRDYRDRGREGDQVRRSVAVRRVTGPAVPTTAWRFVAELPGGDLVGELRAHEQSPHLRWGGEERPGEREVVLDGVLVAAECRRLGIGRRLVQALLAELAPGGLACVRALAQQPGITFLEACGFRVEASRPAALRFDRPVSGGRPPPR
;
A
#
# COMPACT_ATOMS: atom_id res chain seq x y z
N MET A 1 9.38 -31.02 -54.99
CA MET A 1 10.44 -30.62 -54.05
C MET A 1 9.74 -29.76 -53.04
N ALA A 2 9.39 -30.37 -51.93
CA ALA A 2 8.73 -29.71 -50.81
C ALA A 2 9.71 -29.74 -49.66
N GLU A 3 10.03 -28.56 -49.12
CA GLU A 3 10.79 -28.45 -47.89
C GLU A 3 9.84 -28.52 -46.68
N PRO A 4 10.24 -29.14 -45.58
CA PRO A 4 9.43 -29.18 -44.37
C PRO A 4 9.72 -27.98 -43.47
N GLU A 5 8.66 -27.32 -43.03
CA GLU A 5 8.65 -26.30 -42.00
C GLU A 5 9.10 -26.89 -40.65
N SER A 6 10.11 -26.26 -40.07
CA SER A 6 10.57 -26.53 -38.71
C SER A 6 9.62 -25.87 -37.71
N ALA A 7 8.82 -26.66 -37.01
CA ALA A 7 8.11 -26.24 -35.84
C ALA A 7 9.08 -26.12 -34.65
N THR A 8 9.31 -24.91 -34.21
CA THR A 8 9.94 -24.63 -32.88
C THR A 8 8.95 -24.96 -31.76
N ASP A 9 9.25 -26.05 -31.09
CA ASP A 9 8.62 -26.47 -29.85
C ASP A 9 9.06 -25.50 -28.72
N GLU A 10 8.24 -24.51 -28.42
CA GLU A 10 8.41 -23.69 -27.19
C GLU A 10 8.01 -24.51 -25.99
N GLY A 11 9.01 -25.11 -25.36
CA GLY A 11 8.85 -25.84 -24.11
C GLY A 11 8.26 -24.95 -23.02
N THR A 12 7.00 -25.17 -22.72
CA THR A 12 6.35 -24.70 -21.50
C THR A 12 7.07 -25.34 -20.30
N GLU A 13 7.97 -24.62 -19.67
CA GLU A 13 8.52 -24.99 -18.36
C GLU A 13 7.36 -25.04 -17.36
N HIS A 14 6.80 -26.22 -17.22
CA HIS A 14 5.99 -26.57 -16.07
C HIS A 14 6.88 -26.48 -14.84
N GLN A 15 6.75 -25.41 -14.10
CA GLN A 15 7.20 -25.31 -12.71
C GLN A 15 6.45 -26.39 -11.92
N THR A 16 7.03 -27.60 -11.88
CA THR A 16 6.59 -28.67 -11.01
C THR A 16 6.82 -28.20 -9.60
N ASP A 17 5.73 -27.78 -8.97
CA ASP A 17 5.63 -27.57 -7.52
C ASP A 17 6.05 -28.89 -6.87
N HIS A 18 7.31 -28.97 -6.42
CA HIS A 18 7.84 -30.12 -5.71
C HIS A 18 7.19 -30.15 -4.32
N GLN A 19 5.96 -30.64 -4.28
CA GLN A 19 5.29 -30.98 -3.03
C GLN A 19 6.14 -32.06 -2.35
N THR A 20 7.05 -31.63 -1.48
CA THR A 20 7.93 -32.53 -0.75
C THR A 20 7.07 -33.41 0.12
N ASP A 21 7.02 -34.72 -0.18
CA ASP A 21 6.29 -35.69 0.63
C ASP A 21 6.76 -35.61 2.10
N LEU A 22 5.83 -35.32 3.00
CA LEU A 22 6.09 -35.16 4.43
C LEU A 22 6.76 -36.42 5.01
N GLY A 23 6.41 -37.62 4.54
CA GLY A 23 7.01 -38.86 4.96
C GLY A 23 8.48 -38.96 4.60
N ASP A 24 8.84 -38.53 3.38
CA ASP A 24 10.21 -38.50 2.92
C ASP A 24 11.04 -37.43 3.62
N LEU A 25 10.44 -36.25 3.88
CA LEU A 25 11.09 -35.20 4.67
C LEU A 25 11.40 -35.70 6.08
N LEU A 26 10.46 -36.31 6.76
CA LEU A 26 10.63 -36.83 8.11
C LEU A 26 11.69 -37.94 8.15
N ARG A 27 11.68 -38.86 7.16
CA ARG A 27 12.71 -39.90 7.01
C ARG A 27 14.10 -39.33 6.84
N ARG A 28 14.26 -38.27 6.03
CA ARG A 28 15.55 -37.57 5.83
C ARG A 28 16.03 -36.90 7.11
N LEU A 29 15.15 -36.18 7.82
CA LEU A 29 15.46 -35.53 9.09
C LEU A 29 15.90 -36.57 10.15
N ARG A 30 15.16 -37.66 10.29
CA ARG A 30 15.48 -38.73 11.22
C ARG A 30 16.86 -39.35 10.93
N ARG A 31 17.14 -39.72 9.65
CA ARG A 31 18.45 -40.26 9.25
C ARG A 31 19.60 -39.26 9.50
N ARG A 32 19.34 -37.98 9.24
CA ARG A 32 20.35 -36.93 9.53
C ARG A 32 20.64 -36.80 11.02
N ALA A 33 19.66 -37.07 11.86
CA ALA A 33 19.81 -37.09 13.31
C ALA A 33 20.35 -38.45 13.87
N ASP A 34 20.63 -39.39 12.99
CA ASP A 34 21.12 -40.75 13.34
C ASP A 34 20.14 -41.50 14.29
N LEU A 35 18.85 -41.42 14.01
CA LEU A 35 17.81 -42.02 14.82
C LEU A 35 17.12 -43.15 14.09
N SER A 36 16.82 -44.27 14.81
CA SER A 36 15.84 -45.28 14.39
C SER A 36 14.41 -44.72 14.53
N GLN A 37 13.44 -45.33 13.87
CA GLN A 37 12.01 -44.97 14.05
C GLN A 37 11.56 -45.08 15.51
N ARG A 38 12.08 -46.06 16.24
CA ARG A 38 11.78 -46.28 17.66
C ARG A 38 12.34 -45.16 18.53
N GLU A 39 13.59 -44.76 18.32
CA GLU A 39 14.23 -43.69 19.06
C GLU A 39 13.58 -42.34 18.78
N LEU A 40 13.20 -42.07 17.50
CA LEU A 40 12.46 -40.85 17.15
C LEU A 40 11.09 -40.83 17.84
N ALA A 41 10.38 -42.00 17.87
CA ALA A 41 9.09 -42.15 18.54
C ALA A 41 9.20 -41.88 20.04
N ASP A 42 10.19 -42.48 20.69
CA ASP A 42 10.45 -42.32 22.12
C ASP A 42 10.79 -40.85 22.46
N ARG A 43 11.68 -40.19 21.70
CA ARG A 43 12.02 -38.77 21.88
C ARG A 43 10.84 -37.84 21.65
N ALA A 44 10.01 -38.13 20.67
CA ALA A 44 8.83 -37.33 20.35
C ALA A 44 7.64 -37.65 21.26
N GLY A 45 7.70 -38.74 22.07
CA GLY A 45 6.60 -39.22 22.89
C GLY A 45 5.38 -39.60 22.08
N VAL A 46 5.57 -40.32 20.95
CA VAL A 46 4.53 -40.81 20.06
C VAL A 46 4.71 -42.33 19.85
N PRO A 47 3.65 -43.11 19.52
CA PRO A 47 3.82 -44.49 19.18
C PRO A 47 4.70 -44.72 17.94
N GLN A 48 5.60 -45.70 17.93
CA GLN A 48 6.45 -46.04 16.77
C GLN A 48 5.60 -46.32 15.51
N ALA A 49 4.45 -46.96 15.65
CA ALA A 49 3.55 -47.20 14.55
C ALA A 49 3.03 -45.91 13.88
N ALA A 50 2.96 -44.79 14.61
CA ALA A 50 2.62 -43.49 14.03
C ALA A 50 3.75 -42.97 13.15
N VAL A 51 5.00 -43.08 13.60
CA VAL A 51 6.19 -42.70 12.80
C VAL A 51 6.24 -43.52 11.52
N ALA A 52 6.12 -44.84 11.62
CA ALA A 52 6.16 -45.74 10.46
C ALA A 52 5.04 -45.45 9.42
N ARG A 53 3.83 -45.14 9.88
CA ARG A 53 2.69 -44.82 9.01
C ARG A 53 2.89 -43.45 8.31
N ILE A 54 3.42 -42.44 9.00
CA ILE A 54 3.70 -41.12 8.41
C ILE A 54 4.83 -41.26 7.38
N GLU A 55 5.94 -41.91 7.74
CA GLU A 55 7.08 -42.09 6.83
C GLU A 55 6.75 -42.95 5.59
N SER A 56 5.74 -43.82 5.68
CA SER A 56 5.30 -44.65 4.55
C SER A 56 4.18 -44.00 3.72
N GLY A 57 3.79 -42.75 4.02
CA GLY A 57 2.68 -42.08 3.32
C GLY A 57 1.29 -42.69 3.58
N ARG A 58 1.16 -43.65 4.50
CA ARG A 58 -0.12 -44.27 4.82
C ARG A 58 -1.09 -43.39 5.60
N VAL A 59 -0.62 -42.23 6.10
CA VAL A 59 -1.43 -41.18 6.75
C VAL A 59 -1.36 -39.97 5.86
N ALA A 60 -2.43 -39.72 5.16
CA ALA A 60 -2.49 -38.54 4.25
C ALA A 60 -2.53 -37.19 5.00
N ASP A 61 -3.13 -37.18 6.19
CA ASP A 61 -3.27 -35.95 6.99
C ASP A 61 -2.90 -36.23 8.46
N PRO A 62 -1.60 -36.23 8.81
CA PRO A 62 -1.17 -36.35 10.18
C PRO A 62 -1.43 -35.07 10.96
N ARG A 63 -1.83 -35.17 12.22
CA ARG A 63 -2.07 -34.03 13.09
C ARG A 63 -0.81 -33.14 13.17
N TYR A 64 -0.94 -31.85 12.92
CA TYR A 64 0.16 -30.87 12.97
C TYR A 64 1.06 -31.01 14.21
N ARG A 65 0.48 -31.12 15.41
CA ARG A 65 1.24 -31.31 16.66
C ARG A 65 2.10 -32.58 16.68
N THR A 66 1.66 -33.62 16.03
CA THR A 66 2.43 -34.86 15.93
C THR A 66 3.65 -34.67 15.02
N VAL A 67 3.44 -34.02 13.87
CA VAL A 67 4.50 -33.68 12.91
C VAL A 67 5.50 -32.75 13.55
N GLU A 68 5.05 -31.70 14.20
CA GLU A 68 5.92 -30.72 14.90
C GLU A 68 6.81 -31.40 15.96
N ARG A 69 6.24 -32.30 16.77
CA ARG A 69 7.00 -33.04 17.79
C ARG A 69 8.06 -33.93 17.16
N LEU A 70 7.73 -34.64 16.08
CA LEU A 70 8.67 -35.50 15.36
C LEU A 70 9.81 -34.70 14.74
N ILE A 71 9.51 -33.58 14.08
CA ILE A 71 10.51 -32.69 13.47
C ILE A 71 11.44 -32.13 14.56
N ARG A 72 10.89 -31.65 15.68
CA ARG A 72 11.70 -31.15 16.82
C ARG A 72 12.57 -32.25 17.44
N ALA A 73 12.03 -33.45 17.61
CA ALA A 73 12.78 -34.60 18.14
C ALA A 73 13.95 -35.01 17.22
N ALA A 74 13.82 -34.77 15.91
CA ALA A 74 14.88 -34.94 14.91
C ALA A 74 15.80 -33.72 14.78
N GLY A 75 15.72 -32.70 15.66
CA GLY A 75 16.54 -31.49 15.64
C GLY A 75 16.12 -30.45 14.61
N GLY A 76 14.98 -30.61 13.96
CA GLY A 76 14.42 -29.66 13.00
C GLY A 76 13.56 -28.57 13.65
N ARG A 77 13.13 -27.60 12.83
CA ARG A 77 12.15 -26.55 13.18
C ARG A 77 11.08 -26.49 12.11
N VAL A 78 9.83 -26.31 12.50
CA VAL A 78 8.74 -26.03 11.58
C VAL A 78 8.61 -24.51 11.48
N ARG A 79 8.63 -24.00 10.27
CA ARG A 79 8.23 -22.64 9.93
C ARG A 79 6.95 -22.71 9.13
N LEU A 80 5.98 -21.90 9.48
CA LEU A 80 4.78 -21.69 8.69
C LEU A 80 5.04 -20.46 7.84
N ASP A 81 5.09 -20.66 6.53
CA ASP A 81 5.16 -19.56 5.57
C ASP A 81 3.74 -19.30 5.07
N ALA A 82 3.26 -18.08 5.28
CA ALA A 82 1.94 -17.63 4.85
C ALA A 82 1.90 -17.15 3.38
N GLY A 83 2.92 -17.50 2.62
CA GLY A 83 3.12 -17.01 1.26
C GLY A 83 3.97 -15.73 1.23
N ALA A 84 4.21 -15.20 0.03
CA ALA A 84 5.08 -14.03 -0.19
C ALA A 84 4.56 -12.68 0.35
N ALA A 85 3.58 -12.69 1.25
CA ALA A 85 3.35 -11.55 2.11
C ALA A 85 4.58 -11.44 3.02
N ALA A 86 5.40 -10.42 2.79
CA ALA A 86 6.55 -10.13 3.63
C ALA A 86 6.13 -10.15 5.11
N GLU A 87 7.01 -10.58 6.01
CA GLU A 87 6.74 -10.59 7.46
C GLU A 87 6.26 -9.21 7.98
N ASP A 88 6.53 -8.14 7.23
CA ASP A 88 6.05 -6.77 7.46
C ASP A 88 4.59 -6.51 7.02
N ASP A 89 3.96 -7.42 6.26
CA ASP A 89 2.60 -7.24 5.73
C ASP A 89 1.50 -7.88 6.59
N CYS A 90 1.87 -8.61 7.65
CA CYS A 90 0.90 -9.03 8.64
C CYS A 90 0.59 -7.83 9.55
N PRO A 91 -0.61 -7.25 9.47
CA PRO A 91 -0.95 -6.15 10.35
C PRO A 91 -0.75 -6.60 11.80
N PRO A 92 -0.19 -5.76 12.66
CA PRO A 92 -0.02 -6.11 14.05
C PRO A 92 -1.36 -6.54 14.63
N PRO A 93 -1.40 -7.59 15.47
CA PRO A 93 -2.65 -8.04 16.06
C PRO A 93 -3.28 -6.87 16.81
N VAL A 94 -4.47 -6.46 16.37
CA VAL A 94 -5.20 -5.37 17.05
C VAL A 94 -5.55 -5.87 18.44
N PRO A 95 -5.08 -5.23 19.51
CA PRO A 95 -5.30 -5.69 20.87
C PRO A 95 -6.70 -5.31 21.35
N HIS A 96 -7.74 -5.91 20.74
CA HIS A 96 -9.13 -5.64 21.12
C HIS A 96 -9.83 -6.79 21.86
N ARG A 97 -9.08 -7.81 22.27
CA ARG A 97 -9.64 -8.95 23.01
C ARG A 97 -10.31 -8.56 24.33
N GLU A 98 -9.81 -7.50 24.94
CA GLU A 98 -10.33 -6.96 26.20
C GLU A 98 -11.42 -5.89 26.01
N LEU A 99 -11.56 -5.37 24.79
CA LEU A 99 -12.55 -4.34 24.49
C LEU A 99 -13.96 -4.93 24.46
N ARG A 100 -14.89 -4.22 25.10
CA ARG A 100 -16.30 -4.58 25.16
C ARG A 100 -17.15 -3.39 24.75
N ASP A 101 -18.27 -3.69 24.10
CA ASP A 101 -19.29 -2.70 23.79
C ASP A 101 -20.06 -2.27 25.06
N GLN A 102 -20.96 -1.31 24.93
CA GLN A 102 -21.78 -0.82 26.04
C GLN A 102 -22.69 -1.91 26.64
N ALA A 103 -22.96 -2.99 25.93
CA ALA A 103 -23.70 -4.14 26.41
C ALA A 103 -22.79 -5.24 27.02
N GLY A 104 -21.51 -4.98 27.19
CA GLY A 104 -20.53 -5.89 27.77
C GLY A 104 -20.07 -7.02 26.84
N ARG A 105 -20.45 -6.99 25.55
CA ARG A 105 -20.08 -8.01 24.55
C ARG A 105 -18.70 -7.70 24.00
N ARG A 106 -17.93 -8.73 23.72
CA ARG A 106 -16.62 -8.59 23.06
C ARG A 106 -16.80 -8.11 21.62
N TYR A 107 -15.90 -7.26 21.17
CA TYR A 107 -15.84 -6.90 19.76
C TYR A 107 -15.51 -8.13 18.89
N PRO A 108 -16.02 -8.21 17.64
CA PRO A 108 -15.74 -9.32 16.73
C PRO A 108 -14.24 -9.47 16.47
N ALA A 109 -13.67 -10.65 16.76
CA ALA A 109 -12.23 -10.88 16.68
C ALA A 109 -11.64 -10.77 15.26
N HIS A 110 -12.49 -10.88 14.22
CA HIS A 110 -12.10 -10.81 12.81
C HIS A 110 -12.22 -9.41 12.19
N LEU A 111 -12.59 -8.40 13.00
CA LEU A 111 -12.76 -7.02 12.53
C LEU A 111 -11.67 -6.13 13.12
N ASP A 112 -11.18 -5.20 12.31
CA ASP A 112 -10.30 -4.15 12.77
C ASP A 112 -11.10 -3.18 13.63
N VAL A 113 -10.56 -2.84 14.80
CA VAL A 113 -11.15 -1.93 15.79
C VAL A 113 -10.26 -0.71 15.88
N TRP A 114 -10.86 0.47 15.96
CA TRP A 114 -10.14 1.72 16.22
C TRP A 114 -10.77 2.50 17.35
N GLU A 115 -9.98 3.33 18.01
CA GLU A 115 -10.41 4.21 19.06
C GLU A 115 -11.30 5.34 18.51
N VAL A 116 -12.28 5.75 19.31
CA VAL A 116 -13.20 6.84 18.98
C VAL A 116 -12.88 8.04 19.88
N HIS A 117 -12.29 9.07 19.27
CA HIS A 117 -11.97 10.31 19.97
C HIS A 117 -13.02 11.40 19.70
N GLU A 118 -13.62 11.41 18.53
CA GLU A 118 -14.65 12.36 18.14
C GLU A 118 -15.80 11.65 17.39
N PRO A 119 -16.99 12.30 17.25
CA PRO A 119 -18.12 11.70 16.55
C PRO A 119 -17.84 11.26 15.10
N ARG A 120 -16.88 11.90 14.44
CA ARG A 120 -16.49 11.54 13.08
C ARG A 120 -15.83 10.16 12.97
N ASP A 121 -15.19 9.72 14.06
CA ASP A 121 -14.56 8.41 14.14
C ASP A 121 -15.58 7.28 14.27
N TRP A 122 -16.81 7.60 14.68
CA TRP A 122 -17.87 6.64 14.95
C TRP A 122 -18.88 6.58 13.80
N PRO A 123 -18.94 5.47 13.03
CA PRO A 123 -19.94 5.32 11.97
C PRO A 123 -21.40 5.50 12.44
N GLY A 124 -21.69 5.17 13.69
CA GLY A 124 -23.01 5.38 14.28
C GLY A 124 -23.41 6.86 14.42
N ALA A 125 -22.46 7.76 14.51
CA ALA A 125 -22.74 9.19 14.56
C ALA A 125 -23.03 9.81 13.17
N TRP A 126 -22.65 9.15 12.09
CA TRP A 126 -22.86 9.68 10.73
C TRP A 126 -24.32 9.69 10.31
N TRP A 127 -25.08 8.73 10.74
CA TRP A 127 -26.51 8.58 10.39
C TRP A 127 -27.38 9.73 10.91
N ALA A 128 -26.96 10.39 11.97
CA ALA A 128 -27.71 11.47 12.61
C ALA A 128 -26.94 12.79 12.61
N GLU A 129 -25.84 12.89 11.83
CA GLU A 129 -24.99 14.09 11.73
C GLU A 129 -24.52 14.64 13.09
N TRP A 130 -24.34 13.77 14.08
CA TRP A 130 -23.94 14.17 15.45
C TRP A 130 -22.62 14.94 15.49
N TYR A 131 -21.75 14.73 14.51
CA TYR A 131 -20.50 15.46 14.39
C TYR A 131 -20.69 16.98 14.18
N THR A 132 -21.90 17.41 13.80
CA THR A 132 -22.26 18.83 13.66
C THR A 132 -22.79 19.42 14.96
N LEU A 133 -23.14 18.57 15.94
CA LEU A 133 -23.73 19.00 17.22
C LEU A 133 -22.65 19.25 18.27
N PRO A 134 -22.85 20.25 19.15
CA PRO A 134 -21.97 20.41 20.29
C PRO A 134 -22.09 19.21 21.25
N PRO A 135 -21.01 18.82 22.00
CA PRO A 135 -20.97 17.62 22.82
C PRO A 135 -22.15 17.51 23.82
N LYS A 136 -22.64 18.62 24.32
CA LYS A 136 -23.80 18.65 25.26
C LYS A 136 -25.13 18.20 24.62
N ARG A 137 -25.21 18.13 23.29
CA ARG A 137 -26.39 17.71 22.55
C ARG A 137 -26.27 16.32 21.95
N TRP A 138 -25.18 15.63 22.22
CA TRP A 138 -25.02 14.26 21.73
C TRP A 138 -26.05 13.36 22.47
N PRO A 139 -26.83 12.57 21.72
CA PRO A 139 -27.86 11.73 22.30
C PRO A 139 -27.31 10.54 23.09
N LEU A 140 -26.05 10.11 22.78
CA LEU A 140 -25.35 9.02 23.46
C LEU A 140 -23.90 9.39 23.70
N PRO A 141 -23.26 8.86 24.76
CA PRO A 141 -21.82 8.98 24.91
C PRO A 141 -21.11 8.25 23.77
N LEU A 142 -19.95 8.78 23.33
CA LEU A 142 -19.12 8.10 22.33
C LEU A 142 -18.66 6.76 22.91
N PRO A 143 -18.70 5.67 22.12
CA PRO A 143 -18.07 4.42 22.50
C PRO A 143 -16.56 4.61 22.54
N PRO A 144 -15.80 3.89 23.40
CA PRO A 144 -14.35 4.00 23.47
C PRO A 144 -13.68 3.53 22.18
N ALA A 145 -14.31 2.62 21.47
CA ALA A 145 -13.83 2.08 20.21
C ALA A 145 -14.99 1.63 19.31
N THR A 146 -14.72 1.42 18.05
CA THR A 146 -15.72 0.98 17.07
C THR A 146 -15.11 0.10 15.98
N TYR A 147 -15.94 -0.45 15.10
CA TYR A 147 -15.56 -1.29 13.97
C TYR A 147 -16.55 -1.17 12.83
N ARG A 148 -16.18 -1.61 11.63
CA ARG A 148 -17.05 -1.59 10.45
C ARG A 148 -17.62 -2.98 10.16
N LEU A 149 -18.93 -3.10 10.22
CA LEU A 149 -19.64 -4.34 9.89
C LEU A 149 -19.74 -4.61 8.38
N ASN A 150 -19.87 -3.55 7.57
CA ASN A 150 -20.08 -3.70 6.14
C ASN A 150 -18.82 -4.26 5.45
N ARG A 151 -18.91 -5.47 4.91
CA ARG A 151 -17.81 -6.18 4.27
C ARG A 151 -17.32 -5.47 3.01
N ASP A 152 -18.23 -5.03 2.13
CA ASP A 152 -17.87 -4.36 0.88
C ASP A 152 -17.08 -3.07 1.13
N TYR A 153 -17.40 -2.40 2.24
CA TYR A 153 -16.68 -1.20 2.64
C TYR A 153 -15.27 -1.52 3.15
N ARG A 154 -15.10 -2.63 3.89
CA ARG A 154 -13.78 -3.07 4.35
C ARG A 154 -12.93 -3.53 3.18
N ASP A 155 -13.50 -4.29 2.24
CA ASP A 155 -12.79 -4.81 1.07
C ASP A 155 -12.31 -3.65 0.19
N ARG A 156 -13.16 -2.64 -0.08
CA ARG A 156 -12.75 -1.42 -0.78
C ARG A 156 -11.66 -0.64 -0.02
N GLY A 157 -11.70 -0.64 1.30
CA GLY A 157 -10.65 -0.05 2.13
C GLY A 157 -9.31 -0.75 1.93
N ARG A 158 -9.29 -2.09 1.97
CA ARG A 158 -8.08 -2.91 1.76
C ARG A 158 -7.52 -2.74 0.34
N GLU A 159 -8.39 -2.76 -0.67
CA GLU A 159 -8.00 -2.49 -2.07
C GLU A 159 -7.36 -1.10 -2.20
N GLY A 160 -7.99 -0.08 -1.62
CA GLY A 160 -7.44 1.27 -1.60
C GLY A 160 -6.09 1.36 -0.90
N ASP A 161 -5.92 0.67 0.22
CA ASP A 161 -4.66 0.61 0.95
C ASP A 161 -3.58 -0.16 0.18
N GLN A 162 -3.94 -1.21 -0.52
CA GLN A 162 -3.05 -1.95 -1.40
C GLN A 162 -2.58 -1.05 -2.55
N VAL A 163 -3.48 -0.36 -3.25
CA VAL A 163 -3.14 0.62 -4.29
C VAL A 163 -2.21 1.69 -3.75
N ARG A 164 -2.54 2.27 -2.57
CA ARG A 164 -1.72 3.31 -1.93
C ARG A 164 -0.29 2.87 -1.65
N ARG A 165 -0.09 1.62 -1.20
CA ARG A 165 1.23 1.05 -0.92
C ARG A 165 1.99 0.68 -2.18
N SER A 166 1.32 0.12 -3.17
CA SER A 166 1.95 -0.44 -4.38
C SER A 166 2.20 0.57 -5.48
N VAL A 167 1.47 1.72 -5.51
CA VAL A 167 1.63 2.70 -6.56
C VAL A 167 3.02 3.34 -6.54
N ALA A 168 3.71 3.33 -7.69
CA ALA A 168 4.98 4.02 -7.90
C ALA A 168 4.76 5.30 -8.71
N VAL A 169 5.47 6.39 -8.33
CA VAL A 169 5.47 7.63 -9.10
C VAL A 169 6.84 7.82 -9.72
N ARG A 170 6.88 8.07 -11.02
CA ARG A 170 8.13 8.32 -11.75
C ARG A 170 7.98 9.43 -12.78
N ARG A 171 9.07 10.13 -13.08
CA ARG A 171 9.16 11.05 -14.21
C ARG A 171 9.33 10.25 -15.51
N VAL A 172 8.61 10.65 -16.54
CA VAL A 172 8.78 10.10 -17.90
C VAL A 172 9.77 10.97 -18.63
N THR A 173 10.84 10.35 -19.10
CA THR A 173 11.88 10.99 -19.91
C THR A 173 12.06 10.17 -21.19
N GLY A 174 12.51 10.80 -22.26
CA GLY A 174 12.80 10.10 -23.50
C GLY A 174 12.66 11.03 -24.72
N PRO A 175 13.04 10.56 -25.91
CA PRO A 175 13.10 11.41 -27.11
C PRO A 175 11.72 11.92 -27.58
N ALA A 176 10.65 11.24 -27.16
CA ALA A 176 9.28 11.64 -27.46
C ALA A 176 8.73 12.74 -26.52
N VAL A 177 9.44 13.07 -25.44
CA VAL A 177 9.02 14.11 -24.48
C VAL A 177 9.94 15.32 -24.70
N PRO A 178 9.39 16.49 -25.07
CA PRO A 178 10.19 17.71 -25.19
C PRO A 178 10.95 18.01 -23.89
N THR A 179 12.16 18.56 -24.02
CA THR A 179 13.01 18.90 -22.87
C THR A 179 12.36 19.88 -21.89
N THR A 180 11.47 20.72 -22.39
CA THR A 180 10.68 21.68 -21.59
C THR A 180 9.41 21.08 -21.00
N ALA A 181 9.01 19.86 -21.41
CA ALA A 181 7.81 19.20 -20.90
C ALA A 181 8.15 18.28 -19.72
N TRP A 182 7.32 18.35 -18.72
CA TRP A 182 7.44 17.56 -17.49
C TRP A 182 6.25 16.63 -17.37
N ARG A 183 6.51 15.35 -17.41
CA ARG A 183 5.49 14.33 -17.29
C ARG A 183 5.83 13.39 -16.16
N PHE A 184 4.91 13.26 -15.21
CA PHE A 184 4.99 12.28 -14.14
C PHE A 184 3.83 11.32 -14.25
N VAL A 185 4.09 10.05 -14.00
CA VAL A 185 3.07 9.00 -14.04
C VAL A 185 3.04 8.25 -12.72
N ALA A 186 1.86 7.82 -12.33
CA ALA A 186 1.63 6.92 -11.22
C ALA A 186 1.19 5.57 -11.78
N GLU A 187 1.94 4.52 -11.51
CA GLU A 187 1.74 3.18 -12.05
C GLU A 187 1.62 2.14 -10.95
N LEU A 188 0.79 1.13 -11.17
CA LEU A 188 0.74 -0.08 -10.36
C LEU A 188 1.83 -1.08 -10.79
N PRO A 189 2.20 -2.07 -9.96
CA PRO A 189 3.20 -3.08 -10.33
C PRO A 189 2.91 -3.83 -11.62
N GLY A 190 1.63 -3.95 -12.02
CA GLY A 190 1.21 -4.53 -13.31
C GLY A 190 1.43 -3.63 -14.52
N GLY A 191 1.92 -2.40 -14.35
CA GLY A 191 2.09 -1.42 -15.42
C GLY A 191 0.85 -0.57 -15.71
N ASP A 192 -0.24 -0.78 -15.00
CA ASP A 192 -1.46 0.00 -15.15
C ASP A 192 -1.24 1.45 -14.70
N LEU A 193 -1.57 2.39 -15.60
CA LEU A 193 -1.47 3.81 -15.35
C LEU A 193 -2.68 4.30 -14.55
N VAL A 194 -2.46 4.70 -13.31
CA VAL A 194 -3.54 5.17 -12.41
C VAL A 194 -3.52 6.67 -12.16
N GLY A 195 -2.49 7.37 -12.62
CA GLY A 195 -2.42 8.82 -12.52
C GLY A 195 -1.36 9.43 -13.43
N GLU A 196 -1.57 10.68 -13.81
CA GLU A 196 -0.64 11.45 -14.63
C GLU A 196 -0.65 12.91 -14.22
N LEU A 197 0.53 13.51 -14.21
CA LEU A 197 0.73 14.95 -14.08
C LEU A 197 1.51 15.44 -15.29
N ARG A 198 1.05 16.53 -15.88
CA ARG A 198 1.74 17.26 -16.95
C ARG A 198 2.03 18.69 -16.52
N ALA A 199 3.20 19.14 -16.87
CA ALA A 199 3.65 20.50 -16.67
C ALA A 199 4.66 20.86 -17.78
N HIS A 200 4.92 22.16 -17.97
CA HIS A 200 5.94 22.63 -18.89
C HIS A 200 6.69 23.84 -18.33
N GLU A 201 7.91 24.01 -18.78
CA GLU A 201 8.67 25.23 -18.48
C GLU A 201 8.13 26.39 -19.34
N GLN A 202 7.76 27.46 -18.67
CA GLN A 202 7.29 28.63 -19.37
C GLN A 202 8.47 29.41 -19.96
N SER A 203 8.30 29.87 -21.21
CA SER A 203 9.25 30.78 -21.82
C SER A 203 9.32 32.07 -21.01
N PRO A 204 10.52 32.59 -20.72
CA PRO A 204 10.67 33.87 -20.01
C PRO A 204 10.02 35.07 -20.74
N HIS A 205 9.75 34.89 -22.04
CA HIS A 205 9.11 35.93 -22.88
C HIS A 205 7.57 35.85 -22.86
N LEU A 206 6.98 34.83 -22.26
CA LEU A 206 5.52 34.57 -22.24
C LEU A 206 4.96 34.58 -20.81
N ARG A 207 5.49 35.43 -19.95
CA ARG A 207 5.04 35.50 -18.56
C ARG A 207 3.65 36.11 -18.42
N TRP A 208 2.83 35.48 -17.65
CA TRP A 208 1.54 36.01 -17.22
C TRP A 208 1.75 37.07 -16.13
N GLY A 209 1.44 38.31 -16.45
CA GLY A 209 1.27 39.47 -15.56
C GLY A 209 2.12 39.44 -14.28
N GLY A 210 3.29 40.01 -14.33
CA GLY A 210 4.17 40.20 -13.19
C GLY A 210 5.48 40.84 -13.63
N GLU A 211 6.21 41.40 -12.70
CA GLU A 211 7.55 41.95 -12.95
C GLU A 211 8.45 40.88 -13.58
N GLU A 212 9.02 41.18 -14.72
CA GLU A 212 10.06 40.36 -15.34
C GLU A 212 11.21 40.21 -14.35
N ARG A 213 11.43 38.99 -13.90
CA ARG A 213 12.63 38.62 -13.13
C ARG A 213 13.59 37.89 -14.06
N PRO A 214 14.59 38.62 -14.64
CA PRO A 214 15.53 37.99 -15.56
C PRO A 214 16.23 36.81 -14.89
N GLY A 215 16.22 35.65 -15.55
CA GLY A 215 16.91 34.44 -15.08
C GLY A 215 16.11 33.51 -14.20
N GLU A 216 14.90 33.85 -13.74
CA GLU A 216 14.04 32.89 -13.03
C GLU A 216 13.25 32.01 -14.02
N ARG A 217 13.51 30.72 -13.99
CA ARG A 217 12.75 29.72 -14.75
C ARG A 217 11.53 29.29 -13.94
N GLU A 218 10.39 29.26 -14.59
CA GLU A 218 9.10 28.89 -14.00
C GLU A 218 8.52 27.67 -14.70
N VAL A 219 7.73 26.88 -13.96
CA VAL A 219 6.97 25.76 -14.49
C VAL A 219 5.48 26.06 -14.38
N VAL A 220 4.74 25.74 -15.42
CA VAL A 220 3.27 25.77 -15.42
C VAL A 220 2.76 24.34 -15.29
N LEU A 221 1.96 24.09 -14.27
CA LEU A 221 1.24 22.84 -14.08
C LEU A 221 -0.01 22.83 -14.97
N ASP A 222 0.00 21.99 -16.00
CA ASP A 222 -1.10 21.89 -16.98
C ASP A 222 -2.27 21.10 -16.41
N GLY A 223 -1.98 20.02 -15.65
CA GLY A 223 -3.03 19.22 -15.05
C GLY A 223 -2.52 18.03 -14.26
N VAL A 224 -3.40 17.56 -13.38
CA VAL A 224 -3.22 16.32 -12.59
C VAL A 224 -4.46 15.48 -12.77
N LEU A 225 -4.29 14.28 -13.29
CA LEU A 225 -5.37 13.32 -13.51
C LEU A 225 -5.11 12.08 -12.64
N VAL A 226 -6.18 11.55 -12.04
CA VAL A 226 -6.15 10.29 -11.29
C VAL A 226 -7.38 9.50 -11.67
N ALA A 227 -7.20 8.21 -11.97
CA ALA A 227 -8.26 7.27 -12.27
C ALA A 227 -9.36 7.32 -11.20
N ALA A 228 -10.62 7.27 -11.62
CA ALA A 228 -11.75 7.55 -10.74
C ALA A 228 -11.78 6.66 -9.51
N GLU A 229 -11.49 5.38 -9.68
CA GLU A 229 -11.41 4.35 -8.64
C GLU A 229 -10.21 4.53 -7.68
N CYS A 230 -9.16 5.23 -8.14
CA CYS A 230 -7.95 5.50 -7.37
C CYS A 230 -7.91 6.90 -6.74
N ARG A 231 -9.00 7.68 -6.88
CA ARG A 231 -9.10 9.02 -6.27
C ARG A 231 -9.14 8.92 -4.75
N ARG A 232 -8.69 10.00 -4.08
CA ARG A 232 -8.66 10.13 -2.61
C ARG A 232 -7.68 9.16 -1.91
N LEU A 233 -6.87 8.42 -2.67
CA LEU A 233 -5.79 7.58 -2.14
C LEU A 233 -4.44 8.33 -2.01
N GLY A 234 -4.42 9.65 -2.19
CA GLY A 234 -3.21 10.47 -2.08
C GLY A 234 -2.33 10.49 -3.34
N ILE A 235 -2.71 9.79 -4.41
CA ILE A 235 -1.91 9.67 -5.65
C ILE A 235 -1.63 11.04 -6.29
N GLY A 236 -2.66 11.87 -6.43
CA GLY A 236 -2.48 13.23 -6.96
C GLY A 236 -1.47 14.06 -6.15
N ARG A 237 -1.52 13.96 -4.82
CA ARG A 237 -0.55 14.63 -3.94
C ARG A 237 0.87 14.12 -4.18
N ARG A 238 1.06 12.82 -4.33
CA ARG A 238 2.39 12.23 -4.63
C ARG A 238 2.93 12.69 -5.98
N LEU A 239 2.06 12.81 -7.00
CA LEU A 239 2.44 13.35 -8.31
C LEU A 239 2.90 14.81 -8.20
N VAL A 240 2.16 15.67 -7.48
CA VAL A 240 2.55 17.06 -7.24
C VAL A 240 3.84 17.13 -6.43
N GLN A 241 4.00 16.32 -5.39
CA GLN A 241 5.23 16.26 -4.60
C GLN A 241 6.44 15.85 -5.45
N ALA A 242 6.27 14.91 -6.39
CA ALA A 242 7.32 14.51 -7.32
C ALA A 242 7.75 15.67 -8.24
N LEU A 243 6.79 16.45 -8.75
CA LEU A 243 7.08 17.67 -9.50
C LEU A 243 7.86 18.68 -8.64
N LEU A 244 7.37 18.94 -7.41
CA LEU A 244 7.99 19.94 -6.52
C LEU A 244 9.41 19.53 -6.09
N ALA A 245 9.68 18.24 -5.96
CA ALA A 245 11.00 17.71 -5.63
C ALA A 245 12.05 18.00 -6.74
N GLU A 246 11.60 18.10 -7.99
CA GLU A 246 12.48 18.39 -9.13
C GLU A 246 12.81 19.87 -9.31
N LEU A 247 12.16 20.78 -8.56
CA LEU A 247 12.40 22.23 -8.72
C LEU A 247 13.84 22.62 -8.38
N ALA A 248 14.38 22.12 -7.28
CA ALA A 248 15.74 22.46 -6.86
C ALA A 248 16.80 21.92 -7.82
N PRO A 249 16.80 20.62 -8.19
CA PRO A 249 17.71 20.07 -9.19
C PRO A 249 17.57 20.76 -10.56
N GLY A 250 16.35 21.14 -10.93
CA GLY A 250 16.05 21.81 -12.20
C GLY A 250 16.43 23.30 -12.25
N GLY A 251 16.87 23.90 -11.15
CA GLY A 251 17.15 25.35 -11.09
C GLY A 251 15.90 26.22 -11.28
N LEU A 252 14.74 25.72 -10.86
CA LEU A 252 13.43 26.35 -11.03
C LEU A 252 13.02 27.13 -9.78
N ALA A 253 12.43 28.31 -9.97
CA ALA A 253 12.03 29.18 -8.87
C ALA A 253 10.66 28.82 -8.31
N CYS A 254 9.68 28.55 -9.18
CA CYS A 254 8.31 28.33 -8.77
C CYS A 254 7.52 27.46 -9.76
N VAL A 255 6.36 27.01 -9.32
CA VAL A 255 5.32 26.39 -10.14
C VAL A 255 4.06 27.24 -10.09
N ARG A 256 3.49 27.54 -11.26
CA ARG A 256 2.19 28.20 -11.39
C ARG A 256 1.13 27.21 -11.88
N ALA A 257 -0.11 27.43 -11.52
CA ALA A 257 -1.24 26.65 -11.97
C ALA A 257 -2.48 27.52 -12.14
N LEU A 258 -3.31 27.15 -13.12
CA LEU A 258 -4.68 27.66 -13.22
C LEU A 258 -5.63 26.57 -12.80
N ALA A 259 -6.51 26.84 -11.86
CA ALA A 259 -7.44 25.86 -11.34
C ALA A 259 -8.83 26.43 -11.08
N GLN A 260 -9.82 25.54 -11.10
CA GLN A 260 -11.17 25.77 -10.64
C GLN A 260 -11.46 24.80 -9.48
N GLN A 261 -12.54 25.03 -8.71
CA GLN A 261 -12.96 24.08 -7.69
C GLN A 261 -13.32 22.72 -8.31
N PRO A 262 -12.90 21.60 -7.71
CA PRO A 262 -12.22 21.44 -6.42
C PRO A 262 -10.67 21.49 -6.51
N GLY A 263 -10.11 21.80 -7.69
CA GLY A 263 -8.66 21.82 -7.92
C GLY A 263 -7.93 22.84 -7.06
N ILE A 264 -8.56 24.01 -6.78
CA ILE A 264 -7.99 25.05 -5.91
C ILE A 264 -7.68 24.46 -4.53
N THR A 265 -8.67 23.87 -3.86
CA THR A 265 -8.52 23.27 -2.53
C THR A 265 -7.47 22.16 -2.52
N PHE A 266 -7.39 21.36 -3.60
CA PHE A 266 -6.37 20.32 -3.74
C PHE A 266 -4.96 20.92 -3.82
N LEU A 267 -4.75 21.95 -4.64
CA LEU A 267 -3.44 22.57 -4.80
C LEU A 267 -3.02 23.33 -3.53
N GLU A 268 -3.94 24.02 -2.84
CA GLU A 268 -3.66 24.61 -1.53
C GLU A 268 -3.19 23.57 -0.51
N ALA A 269 -3.85 22.39 -0.49
CA ALA A 269 -3.40 21.25 0.35
C ALA A 269 -2.03 20.69 -0.06
N CYS A 270 -1.55 20.98 -1.28
CA CYS A 270 -0.19 20.67 -1.75
C CYS A 270 0.81 21.81 -1.51
N GLY A 271 0.41 22.92 -0.86
CA GLY A 271 1.28 24.03 -0.50
C GLY A 271 1.31 25.19 -1.50
N PHE A 272 0.42 25.19 -2.49
CA PHE A 272 0.23 26.32 -3.39
C PHE A 272 -0.52 27.45 -2.67
N ARG A 273 -0.29 28.68 -3.12
CA ARG A 273 -0.99 29.88 -2.64
C ARG A 273 -1.75 30.52 -3.80
N VAL A 274 -2.96 30.98 -3.53
CA VAL A 274 -3.76 31.71 -4.52
C VAL A 274 -3.17 33.11 -4.72
N GLU A 275 -2.79 33.44 -5.96
CA GLU A 275 -2.30 34.78 -6.35
C GLU A 275 -3.43 35.65 -6.93
N ALA A 276 -4.35 35.04 -7.67
CA ALA A 276 -5.50 35.72 -8.28
C ALA A 276 -6.74 34.83 -8.22
N SER A 277 -7.92 35.42 -8.21
CA SER A 277 -9.18 34.70 -8.05
C SER A 277 -10.05 34.60 -9.32
N ARG A 278 -9.70 35.30 -10.40
CA ARG A 278 -10.50 35.31 -11.64
C ARG A 278 -9.65 35.39 -12.91
N PRO A 279 -9.20 34.28 -13.51
CA PRO A 279 -9.26 32.92 -13.00
C PRO A 279 -8.35 32.75 -11.76
N ALA A 280 -8.62 31.71 -10.95
CA ALA A 280 -7.75 31.45 -9.81
C ALA A 280 -6.38 30.97 -10.30
N ALA A 281 -5.39 31.82 -10.10
CA ALA A 281 -4.00 31.52 -10.33
C ALA A 281 -3.34 31.14 -8.99
N LEU A 282 -2.63 30.03 -8.97
CA LEU A 282 -1.96 29.52 -7.80
C LEU A 282 -0.45 29.44 -8.06
N ARG A 283 0.33 29.73 -7.02
CA ARG A 283 1.79 29.69 -7.06
C ARG A 283 2.34 28.89 -5.90
N PHE A 284 3.37 28.13 -6.18
CA PHE A 284 4.24 27.50 -5.20
C PHE A 284 5.66 28.03 -5.35
N ASP A 285 6.21 28.62 -4.30
CA ASP A 285 7.60 29.06 -4.26
C ASP A 285 8.45 28.05 -3.52
N ARG A 286 9.62 27.75 -4.08
CA ARG A 286 10.62 26.92 -3.42
C ARG A 286 11.09 27.60 -2.14
N PRO A 287 11.13 26.91 -0.98
CA PRO A 287 11.74 27.45 0.22
C PRO A 287 13.22 27.77 -0.03
N VAL A 288 13.64 29.01 0.23
CA VAL A 288 15.05 29.38 0.18
C VAL A 288 15.72 28.89 1.45
N SER A 289 16.67 27.95 1.31
CA SER A 289 17.47 27.45 2.44
C SER A 289 18.29 28.61 3.01
N GLY A 290 17.90 29.14 4.19
CA GLY A 290 18.70 30.12 4.94
C GLY A 290 18.15 31.55 5.06
N GLY A 291 16.96 31.83 4.55
CA GLY A 291 16.33 33.15 4.72
C GLY A 291 15.33 33.18 5.89
N ARG A 292 15.51 34.10 6.83
CA ARG A 292 14.55 34.45 7.89
C ARG A 292 13.22 34.84 7.22
N PRO A 293 12.05 34.34 7.66
CA PRO A 293 10.78 34.75 7.07
C PRO A 293 10.58 36.27 7.22
N PRO A 294 10.00 36.93 6.21
CA PRO A 294 9.67 38.36 6.32
C PRO A 294 8.65 38.56 7.45
N PRO A 295 8.70 39.67 8.17
CA PRO A 295 7.75 40.01 9.22
C PRO A 295 6.35 40.13 8.61
N ARG A 296 5.34 39.68 9.38
CA ARG A 296 3.92 39.74 9.04
C ARG A 296 3.42 41.15 8.94
#